data_8933b53208eeea87334e16095b43a348
#
_entry.id   8933b53208eeea87334e16095b43a348
#
_cell.length_a   1.000
_cell.length_b   1.000
_cell.length_c   1.000
_cell.angle_alpha   90.00
_cell.angle_beta   90.00
_cell.angle_gamma   90.00
#
_symmetry.space_group_name_H-M   'P 1'
#
loop_
_entity.id
_entity.type
_entity.pdbx_description
1 polymer ?
#
loop_
_entity_poly.entity_id
_entity_poly.type
_entity_poly.pdbx_seq_one_letter_code
_entity_poly.pdbx_strand_id
1 'polypeptide(L)'
;MQWSAGAGLPGKVAVVTGAAGAIGAEVAVAFAAAGVSVLAVDVDSDGLANVLSMLEGGPHASEALDLRRLDEHDRLLRRAVDELGGFDILAHVAGVLIRRANLDEVTEEDWDFQHDVNLKASFFLNRAAGRLMRDRGAGGRIINFSSQGWWSGGFGGSVVYAATKGGIVSMTRGLARTYAADAITVNAVSPGAVDTPMLRGGLTDEQLEQQVSQVPMGYMAEPSDLAGAVLFLASDHARYITGTTINVSGGWLMY
;
A
#
# COMPACT_ATOMS: atom_id res chain seq x y z
N MET A 1 -16.91 -8.19 23.15
CA MET A 1 -16.20 -8.20 21.84
C MET A 1 -15.36 -9.47 21.83
N GLN A 2 -15.63 -10.36 20.88
CA GLN A 2 -14.86 -11.61 20.78
C GLN A 2 -13.57 -11.29 20.00
N TRP A 3 -12.41 -11.55 20.59
CA TRP A 3 -11.13 -11.34 19.92
C TRP A 3 -10.92 -12.38 18.82
N SER A 4 -10.83 -11.95 17.58
CA SER A 4 -10.40 -12.76 16.44
C SER A 4 -9.48 -11.92 15.55
N ALA A 5 -8.49 -12.52 14.93
CA ALA A 5 -7.53 -11.81 14.07
C ALA A 5 -8.21 -11.08 12.90
N GLY A 6 -9.37 -11.56 12.44
CA GLY A 6 -10.16 -10.98 11.36
C GLY A 6 -11.40 -10.22 11.82
N ALA A 7 -11.46 -9.70 13.05
CA ALA A 7 -12.64 -9.02 13.57
C ALA A 7 -13.10 -7.89 12.64
N GLY A 8 -14.35 -8.02 12.13
CA GLY A 8 -14.99 -7.04 11.26
C GLY A 8 -14.56 -7.08 9.78
N LEU A 9 -13.70 -8.02 9.36
CA LEU A 9 -13.27 -8.17 7.98
C LEU A 9 -14.24 -8.97 7.08
N PRO A 10 -14.81 -10.11 7.51
CA PRO A 10 -15.69 -10.89 6.64
C PRO A 10 -16.85 -10.06 6.08
N GLY A 11 -17.07 -10.16 4.77
CA GLY A 11 -18.12 -9.43 4.05
C GLY A 11 -17.78 -7.99 3.69
N LYS A 12 -16.58 -7.48 4.05
CA LYS A 12 -16.06 -6.19 3.59
C LYS A 12 -15.56 -6.24 2.16
N VAL A 13 -15.40 -5.07 1.55
CA VAL A 13 -14.86 -4.92 0.20
C VAL A 13 -13.60 -4.05 0.25
N ALA A 14 -12.50 -4.58 -0.29
CA ALA A 14 -11.23 -3.90 -0.40
C ALA A 14 -10.83 -3.61 -1.85
N VAL A 15 -10.31 -2.42 -2.10
CA VAL A 15 -9.54 -2.12 -3.30
C VAL A 15 -8.07 -2.21 -2.93
N VAL A 16 -7.32 -3.07 -3.62
CA VAL A 16 -5.88 -3.27 -3.44
C VAL A 16 -5.16 -2.81 -4.69
N THR A 17 -4.38 -1.75 -4.61
CA THR A 17 -3.57 -1.25 -5.74
C THR A 17 -2.15 -1.77 -5.68
N GLY A 18 -1.47 -1.87 -6.82
CA GLY A 18 -0.18 -2.55 -6.90
C GLY A 18 -0.31 -4.05 -6.66
N ALA A 19 -1.50 -4.60 -6.98
CA ALA A 19 -1.88 -5.95 -6.64
C ALA A 19 -1.10 -7.03 -7.41
N ALA A 20 -0.57 -6.73 -8.57
CA ALA A 20 0.32 -7.63 -9.32
C ALA A 20 1.75 -7.66 -8.76
N GLY A 21 2.13 -6.70 -7.93
CA GLY A 21 3.42 -6.68 -7.24
C GLY A 21 3.45 -7.65 -6.04
N ALA A 22 4.64 -8.07 -5.62
CA ALA A 22 4.83 -9.09 -4.60
C ALA A 22 4.05 -8.80 -3.29
N ILE A 23 4.18 -7.58 -2.74
CA ILE A 23 3.47 -7.21 -1.49
C ILE A 23 1.97 -7.09 -1.74
N GLY A 24 1.54 -6.46 -2.85
CA GLY A 24 0.13 -6.26 -3.15
C GLY A 24 -0.62 -7.57 -3.37
N ALA A 25 0.02 -8.57 -3.99
CA ALA A 25 -0.52 -9.91 -4.18
C ALA A 25 -0.80 -10.59 -2.83
N GLU A 26 0.18 -10.58 -1.92
CA GLU A 26 0.01 -11.17 -0.58
C GLU A 26 -1.06 -10.43 0.25
N VAL A 27 -1.16 -9.11 0.12
CA VAL A 27 -2.23 -8.32 0.75
C VAL A 27 -3.59 -8.73 0.20
N ALA A 28 -3.72 -8.91 -1.12
CA ALA A 28 -4.98 -9.34 -1.74
C ALA A 28 -5.38 -10.75 -1.30
N VAL A 29 -4.42 -11.70 -1.29
CA VAL A 29 -4.63 -13.07 -0.81
C VAL A 29 -5.04 -13.08 0.66
N ALA A 30 -4.37 -12.32 1.50
CA ALA A 30 -4.70 -12.24 2.92
C ALA A 30 -6.10 -11.65 3.18
N PHE A 31 -6.52 -10.65 2.41
CA PHE A 31 -7.88 -10.14 2.47
C PHE A 31 -8.91 -11.19 2.04
N ALA A 32 -8.68 -11.89 0.92
CA ALA A 32 -9.57 -12.95 0.46
C ALA A 32 -9.70 -14.06 1.52
N ALA A 33 -8.59 -14.52 2.09
CA ALA A 33 -8.57 -15.52 3.18
C ALA A 33 -9.29 -15.02 4.45
N ALA A 34 -9.36 -13.70 4.68
CA ALA A 34 -10.12 -13.10 5.77
C ALA A 34 -11.61 -12.87 5.43
N GLY A 35 -12.10 -13.36 4.27
CA GLY A 35 -13.49 -13.21 3.83
C GLY A 35 -13.84 -11.85 3.26
N VAL A 36 -12.86 -11.08 2.79
CA VAL A 36 -13.01 -9.77 2.15
C VAL A 36 -13.09 -9.96 0.64
N SER A 37 -14.06 -9.32 -0.02
CA SER A 37 -14.10 -9.23 -1.47
C SER A 37 -13.04 -8.23 -1.96
N VAL A 38 -12.27 -8.59 -3.00
CA VAL A 38 -11.12 -7.80 -3.46
C VAL A 38 -11.32 -7.32 -4.89
N LEU A 39 -11.16 -6.02 -5.12
CA LEU A 39 -10.86 -5.44 -6.43
C LEU A 39 -9.35 -5.21 -6.51
N ALA A 40 -8.66 -6.09 -7.25
CA ALA A 40 -7.22 -6.00 -7.49
C ALA A 40 -6.92 -5.03 -8.64
N VAL A 41 -6.01 -4.08 -8.42
CA VAL A 41 -5.70 -3.02 -9.38
C VAL A 41 -4.19 -2.94 -9.61
N ASP A 42 -3.78 -2.95 -10.86
CA ASP A 42 -2.39 -2.78 -11.29
C ASP A 42 -2.35 -2.31 -12.76
N VAL A 43 -1.18 -1.96 -13.26
CA VAL A 43 -0.95 -1.74 -14.70
C VAL A 43 -0.69 -3.05 -15.44
N ASP A 44 -0.23 -4.09 -14.74
CA ASP A 44 0.10 -5.42 -15.26
C ASP A 44 -1.14 -6.32 -15.28
N SER A 45 -1.77 -6.44 -16.45
CA SER A 45 -2.96 -7.28 -16.65
C SER A 45 -2.70 -8.77 -16.45
N ASP A 46 -1.51 -9.25 -16.82
CA ASP A 46 -1.16 -10.67 -16.71
C ASP A 46 -0.88 -11.04 -15.26
N GLY A 47 -0.16 -10.16 -14.54
CA GLY A 47 0.03 -10.27 -13.10
C GLY A 47 -1.29 -10.26 -12.33
N LEU A 48 -2.23 -9.39 -12.73
CA LEU A 48 -3.58 -9.37 -12.13
C LEU A 48 -4.35 -10.67 -12.35
N ALA A 49 -4.27 -11.28 -13.53
CA ALA A 49 -4.91 -12.57 -13.80
C ALA A 49 -4.34 -13.68 -12.90
N ASN A 50 -3.03 -13.68 -12.67
CA ASN A 50 -2.37 -14.61 -11.76
C ASN A 50 -2.88 -14.41 -10.32
N VAL A 51 -2.89 -13.16 -9.82
CA VAL A 51 -3.37 -12.85 -8.47
C VAL A 51 -4.82 -13.27 -8.31
N LEU A 52 -5.69 -12.93 -9.27
CA LEU A 52 -7.10 -13.28 -9.21
C LEU A 52 -7.31 -14.79 -9.07
N SER A 53 -6.48 -15.61 -9.72
CA SER A 53 -6.52 -17.07 -9.61
C SER A 53 -6.14 -17.63 -8.24
N MET A 54 -5.47 -16.82 -7.41
CA MET A 54 -5.03 -17.17 -6.06
C MET A 54 -6.06 -16.77 -4.98
N LEU A 55 -7.02 -15.91 -5.33
CA LEU A 55 -8.02 -15.43 -4.38
C LEU A 55 -9.09 -16.47 -4.14
N GLU A 56 -9.23 -16.91 -2.90
CA GLU A 56 -10.25 -17.89 -2.50
C GLU A 56 -11.51 -17.21 -1.93
N GLY A 57 -12.65 -17.84 -2.09
CA GLY A 57 -13.92 -17.33 -1.58
C GLY A 57 -14.60 -16.35 -2.54
N GLY A 58 -15.16 -15.35 -2.02
CA GLY A 58 -15.76 -14.28 -2.70
C GLY A 58 -16.37 -13.76 -3.55
N PRO A 59 -16.94 -12.75 -4.05
CA PRO A 59 -16.59 -12.27 -5.38
C PRO A 59 -15.31 -11.44 -5.35
N HIS A 60 -14.46 -11.66 -6.36
CA HIS A 60 -13.25 -10.85 -6.60
C HIS A 60 -13.25 -10.35 -8.03
N ALA A 61 -12.62 -9.21 -8.27
CA ALA A 61 -12.46 -8.62 -9.59
C ALA A 61 -11.07 -8.02 -9.75
N SER A 62 -10.68 -7.75 -10.98
CA SER A 62 -9.42 -7.03 -11.26
C SER A 62 -9.62 -5.94 -12.30
N GLU A 63 -8.75 -4.95 -12.28
CA GLU A 63 -8.73 -3.86 -13.25
C GLU A 63 -7.31 -3.42 -13.57
N ALA A 64 -6.94 -3.48 -14.85
CA ALA A 64 -5.69 -2.90 -15.32
C ALA A 64 -5.86 -1.38 -15.49
N LEU A 65 -5.19 -0.61 -14.63
CA LEU A 65 -5.29 0.85 -14.61
C LEU A 65 -3.98 1.50 -14.18
N ASP A 66 -3.54 2.48 -14.99
CA ASP A 66 -2.49 3.41 -14.57
C ASP A 66 -3.09 4.47 -13.65
N LEU A 67 -2.70 4.47 -12.39
CA LEU A 67 -3.22 5.40 -11.37
C LEU A 67 -2.82 6.87 -11.61
N ARG A 68 -1.93 7.17 -12.56
CA ARG A 68 -1.68 8.54 -13.03
C ARG A 68 -2.87 9.12 -13.78
N ARG A 69 -3.81 8.29 -14.23
CA ARG A 69 -5.09 8.71 -14.79
C ARG A 69 -6.04 9.10 -13.67
N LEU A 70 -5.84 10.31 -13.15
CA LEU A 70 -6.55 10.82 -11.96
C LEU A 70 -8.07 10.93 -12.15
N ASP A 71 -8.53 11.12 -13.39
CA ASP A 71 -9.93 11.17 -13.81
C ASP A 71 -10.64 9.82 -13.67
N GLU A 72 -9.91 8.72 -13.64
CA GLU A 72 -10.46 7.36 -13.52
C GLU A 72 -10.68 6.91 -12.07
N HIS A 73 -10.13 7.60 -11.08
CA HIS A 73 -10.18 7.15 -9.69
C HIS A 73 -11.60 6.98 -9.15
N ASP A 74 -12.49 7.92 -9.45
CA ASP A 74 -13.89 7.85 -9.01
C ASP A 74 -14.61 6.67 -9.65
N ARG A 75 -14.38 6.41 -10.95
CA ARG A 75 -14.95 5.28 -11.67
C ARG A 75 -14.44 3.95 -11.09
N LEU A 76 -13.13 3.85 -10.88
CA LEU A 76 -12.50 2.67 -10.28
C LEU A 76 -13.14 2.31 -8.94
N LEU A 77 -13.27 3.27 -8.03
CA LEU A 77 -13.82 3.03 -6.70
C LEU A 77 -15.31 2.70 -6.74
N ARG A 78 -16.09 3.33 -7.64
CA ARG A 78 -17.50 2.98 -7.86
C ARG A 78 -17.67 1.57 -8.39
N ARG A 79 -16.76 1.10 -9.23
CA ARG A 79 -16.77 -0.28 -9.72
C ARG A 79 -16.73 -1.30 -8.57
N ALA A 80 -15.96 -1.06 -7.51
CA ALA A 80 -15.98 -1.92 -6.33
C ALA A 80 -17.37 -1.97 -5.68
N VAL A 81 -18.06 -0.82 -5.62
CA VAL A 81 -19.45 -0.77 -5.12
C VAL A 81 -20.40 -1.53 -6.00
N ASP A 82 -20.33 -1.33 -7.31
CA ASP A 82 -21.29 -1.87 -8.28
C ASP A 82 -21.12 -3.38 -8.48
N GLU A 83 -19.89 -3.88 -8.53
CA GLU A 83 -19.60 -5.29 -8.81
C GLU A 83 -19.45 -6.15 -7.54
N LEU A 84 -18.91 -5.58 -6.44
CA LEU A 84 -18.62 -6.33 -5.21
C LEU A 84 -19.54 -5.95 -4.04
N GLY A 85 -20.44 -4.99 -4.25
CA GLY A 85 -21.47 -4.60 -3.28
C GLY A 85 -21.01 -3.60 -2.22
N GLY A 86 -19.76 -3.12 -2.25
CA GLY A 86 -19.24 -2.20 -1.23
C GLY A 86 -17.91 -1.55 -1.57
N PHE A 87 -17.49 -0.65 -0.66
CA PHE A 87 -16.12 -0.13 -0.63
C PHE A 87 -15.82 0.30 0.80
N ASP A 88 -15.10 -0.52 1.54
CA ASP A 88 -14.80 -0.34 2.97
C ASP A 88 -13.33 -0.08 3.22
N ILE A 89 -12.44 -0.62 2.36
CA ILE A 89 -11.00 -0.62 2.57
C ILE A 89 -10.29 -0.19 1.29
N LEU A 90 -9.35 0.76 1.40
CA LEU A 90 -8.33 1.02 0.40
C LEU A 90 -6.98 0.58 0.96
N ALA A 91 -6.37 -0.46 0.38
CA ALA A 91 -4.97 -0.81 0.58
C ALA A 91 -4.16 -0.30 -0.62
N HIS A 92 -3.52 0.87 -0.46
CA HIS A 92 -2.78 1.52 -1.53
C HIS A 92 -1.31 1.12 -1.47
N VAL A 93 -0.99 -0.03 -2.12
CA VAL A 93 0.35 -0.62 -2.14
C VAL A 93 1.18 -0.14 -3.33
N ALA A 94 0.52 0.31 -4.40
CA ALA A 94 1.17 0.75 -5.64
C ALA A 94 2.29 1.75 -5.39
N GLY A 95 3.39 1.56 -6.11
CA GLY A 95 4.53 2.46 -6.07
C GLY A 95 5.65 1.97 -6.96
N VAL A 96 6.52 2.88 -7.34
CA VAL A 96 7.68 2.63 -8.18
C VAL A 96 8.95 3.15 -7.52
N LEU A 97 10.06 2.50 -7.80
CA LEU A 97 11.40 2.92 -7.40
C LEU A 97 12.29 2.96 -8.62
N ILE A 98 12.74 4.15 -8.98
CA ILE A 98 13.86 4.32 -9.92
C ILE A 98 15.12 4.51 -9.08
N ARG A 99 16.10 3.64 -9.31
CA ARG A 99 17.38 3.68 -8.62
C ARG A 99 18.45 4.11 -9.62
N ARG A 100 19.23 5.13 -9.27
CA ARG A 100 20.41 5.55 -10.02
C ARG A 100 21.67 5.25 -9.21
N ALA A 101 22.81 5.14 -9.87
CA ALA A 101 24.06 4.84 -9.18
C ALA A 101 24.47 5.99 -8.23
N ASN A 102 24.19 7.23 -8.61
CA ASN A 102 24.47 8.40 -7.80
C ASN A 102 23.40 9.50 -8.03
N LEU A 103 23.46 10.57 -7.24
CA LEU A 103 22.48 11.64 -7.28
C LEU A 103 22.52 12.45 -8.60
N ASP A 104 23.71 12.62 -9.20
CA ASP A 104 23.88 13.43 -10.41
C ASP A 104 23.27 12.75 -11.68
N GLU A 105 22.99 11.46 -11.60
CA GLU A 105 22.31 10.72 -12.66
C GLU A 105 20.79 10.80 -12.59
N VAL A 106 20.23 11.38 -11.52
CA VAL A 106 18.77 11.52 -11.37
C VAL A 106 18.30 12.60 -12.32
N THR A 107 17.38 12.24 -13.20
CA THR A 107 16.79 13.16 -14.18
C THR A 107 15.48 13.77 -13.68
N GLU A 108 15.04 14.86 -14.33
CA GLU A 108 13.71 15.45 -14.09
C GLU A 108 12.60 14.44 -14.37
N GLU A 109 12.75 13.59 -15.40
CA GLU A 109 11.79 12.52 -15.74
C GLU A 109 11.70 11.46 -14.61
N ASP A 110 12.84 11.10 -13.99
CA ASP A 110 12.83 10.19 -12.83
C ASP A 110 12.09 10.81 -11.65
N TRP A 111 12.28 12.12 -11.44
CA TRP A 111 11.59 12.88 -10.41
C TRP A 111 10.09 12.91 -10.67
N ASP A 112 9.69 13.37 -11.85
CA ASP A 112 8.27 13.53 -12.21
C ASP A 112 7.54 12.19 -12.17
N PHE A 113 8.13 11.15 -12.77
CA PHE A 113 7.51 9.83 -12.79
C PHE A 113 7.29 9.26 -11.38
N GLN A 114 8.30 9.32 -10.51
CA GLN A 114 8.16 8.83 -9.14
C GLN A 114 7.17 9.66 -8.32
N HIS A 115 7.14 10.99 -8.50
CA HIS A 115 6.17 11.84 -7.83
C HIS A 115 4.76 11.62 -8.35
N ASP A 116 4.57 11.48 -9.65
CA ASP A 116 3.26 11.24 -10.26
C ASP A 116 2.66 9.91 -9.79
N VAL A 117 3.45 8.84 -9.76
CA VAL A 117 2.97 7.52 -9.32
C VAL A 117 2.86 7.44 -7.80
N ASN A 118 3.94 7.75 -7.07
CA ASN A 118 4.00 7.46 -5.64
C ASN A 118 3.24 8.46 -4.78
N LEU A 119 3.20 9.74 -5.14
CA LEU A 119 2.66 10.77 -4.27
C LEU A 119 1.41 11.43 -4.83
N LYS A 120 1.44 11.89 -6.09
CA LYS A 120 0.31 12.59 -6.69
C LYS A 120 -0.89 11.65 -6.88
N ALA A 121 -0.69 10.49 -7.51
CA ALA A 121 -1.75 9.51 -7.67
C ALA A 121 -2.29 9.05 -6.31
N SER A 122 -1.40 8.82 -5.33
CA SER A 122 -1.80 8.48 -3.96
C SER A 122 -2.71 9.53 -3.33
N PHE A 123 -2.35 10.81 -3.42
CA PHE A 123 -3.17 11.88 -2.86
C PHE A 123 -4.58 11.90 -3.47
N PHE A 124 -4.67 11.86 -4.80
CA PHE A 124 -5.96 11.95 -5.49
C PHE A 124 -6.82 10.70 -5.28
N LEU A 125 -6.22 9.51 -5.25
CA LEU A 125 -6.95 8.27 -4.96
C LEU A 125 -7.46 8.24 -3.52
N ASN A 126 -6.63 8.61 -2.54
CA ASN A 126 -7.04 8.72 -1.14
C ASN A 126 -8.17 9.73 -0.96
N ARG A 127 -8.12 10.88 -1.67
CA ARG A 127 -9.18 11.90 -1.65
C ARG A 127 -10.48 11.36 -2.23
N ALA A 128 -10.43 10.64 -3.35
CA ALA A 128 -11.60 10.01 -3.96
C ALA A 128 -12.19 8.94 -3.03
N ALA A 129 -11.32 8.11 -2.43
CA ALA A 129 -11.70 7.08 -1.47
C ALA A 129 -12.41 7.67 -0.24
N GLY A 130 -11.79 8.66 0.40
CA GLY A 130 -12.36 9.30 1.57
C GLY A 130 -13.70 9.98 1.28
N ARG A 131 -13.86 10.60 0.10
CA ARG A 131 -15.14 11.16 -0.35
C ARG A 131 -16.21 10.09 -0.50
N LEU A 132 -15.92 9.01 -1.22
CA LEU A 132 -16.87 7.92 -1.44
C LEU A 132 -17.27 7.22 -0.11
N MET A 133 -16.30 6.96 0.77
CA MET A 133 -16.55 6.39 2.10
C MET A 133 -17.44 7.30 2.96
N ARG A 134 -17.19 8.62 2.94
CA ARG A 134 -18.02 9.63 3.62
C ARG A 134 -19.45 9.63 3.09
N ASP A 135 -19.61 9.67 1.76
CA ASP A 135 -20.92 9.69 1.11
C ASP A 135 -21.75 8.44 1.43
N ARG A 136 -21.09 7.32 1.67
CA ARG A 136 -21.73 6.05 2.09
C ARG A 136 -22.06 6.03 3.59
N GLY A 137 -21.42 6.84 4.42
CA GLY A 137 -21.73 6.99 5.85
C GLY A 137 -21.40 5.77 6.73
N ALA A 138 -20.65 4.79 6.22
CA ALA A 138 -20.33 3.55 6.93
C ALA A 138 -18.93 3.55 7.58
N GLY A 139 -18.23 4.69 7.54
CA GLY A 139 -16.82 4.76 7.89
C GLY A 139 -15.93 4.12 6.82
N GLY A 140 -14.67 3.83 7.16
CA GLY A 140 -13.74 3.21 6.22
C GLY A 140 -12.33 3.04 6.75
N ARG A 141 -11.49 2.38 5.96
CA ARG A 141 -10.07 2.14 6.25
C ARG A 141 -9.24 2.49 5.03
N ILE A 142 -8.28 3.38 5.19
CA ILE A 142 -7.29 3.71 4.16
C ILE A 142 -5.91 3.35 4.71
N ILE A 143 -5.21 2.45 4.03
CA ILE A 143 -3.89 1.99 4.39
C ILE A 143 -2.93 2.31 3.24
N ASN A 144 -2.04 3.26 3.46
CA ASN A 144 -1.02 3.66 2.51
C ASN A 144 0.28 2.88 2.73
N PHE A 145 1.13 2.85 1.71
CA PHE A 145 2.47 2.26 1.81
C PHE A 145 3.55 3.34 1.67
N SER A 146 4.24 3.59 2.78
CA SER A 146 5.47 4.35 2.80
C SER A 146 6.66 3.42 2.52
N SER A 147 7.78 3.66 3.11
CA SER A 147 9.01 2.86 3.09
C SER A 147 9.89 3.41 4.20
N GLN A 148 10.76 2.60 4.77
CA GLN A 148 11.80 3.12 5.68
C GLN A 148 12.63 4.28 5.09
N GLY A 149 12.69 4.37 3.75
CA GLY A 149 13.35 5.47 3.05
C GLY A 149 12.88 6.86 3.50
N TRP A 150 11.63 7.00 3.95
CA TRP A 150 11.10 8.26 4.45
C TRP A 150 11.85 8.80 5.68
N TRP A 151 12.42 7.90 6.49
CA TRP A 151 13.18 8.27 7.69
C TRP A 151 14.68 8.33 7.43
N SER A 152 15.22 7.38 6.67
CA SER A 152 16.66 7.37 6.34
C SER A 152 17.06 8.43 5.31
N GLY A 153 16.12 8.96 4.53
CA GLY A 153 16.39 9.88 3.42
C GLY A 153 16.76 9.19 2.11
N GLY A 154 16.86 7.85 2.11
CA GLY A 154 17.37 7.09 0.97
C GLY A 154 18.89 7.16 0.84
N PHE A 155 19.43 6.53 -0.20
CA PHE A 155 20.85 6.48 -0.49
C PHE A 155 21.11 6.78 -1.96
N GLY A 156 22.10 7.63 -2.27
CA GLY A 156 22.50 7.94 -3.64
C GLY A 156 21.31 8.35 -4.49
N GLY A 157 21.09 7.71 -5.62
CA GLY A 157 20.02 8.01 -6.56
C GLY A 157 18.61 7.60 -6.11
N SER A 158 18.40 7.07 -4.88
CA SER A 158 17.05 6.75 -4.35
C SER A 158 16.43 7.86 -3.48
N VAL A 159 17.06 9.03 -3.38
CA VAL A 159 16.59 10.18 -2.59
C VAL A 159 15.20 10.66 -3.03
N VAL A 160 14.93 10.65 -4.34
CA VAL A 160 13.60 11.03 -4.89
C VAL A 160 12.51 10.10 -4.36
N TYR A 161 12.75 8.78 -4.41
CA TYR A 161 11.83 7.80 -3.84
C TYR A 161 11.56 8.07 -2.36
N ALA A 162 12.62 8.30 -1.58
CA ALA A 162 12.51 8.60 -0.15
C ALA A 162 11.67 9.86 0.10
N ALA A 163 11.84 10.91 -0.70
CA ALA A 163 11.03 12.11 -0.63
C ALA A 163 9.55 11.84 -0.88
N THR A 164 9.21 11.04 -1.92
CA THR A 164 7.81 10.66 -2.17
C THR A 164 7.21 9.88 -1.00
N LYS A 165 7.99 8.97 -0.38
CA LYS A 165 7.53 8.16 0.75
C LYS A 165 7.43 8.96 2.06
N GLY A 166 8.24 10.01 2.22
CA GLY A 166 8.06 11.03 3.27
C GLY A 166 6.77 11.83 3.09
N GLY A 167 6.47 12.21 1.84
CA GLY A 167 5.21 12.84 1.47
C GLY A 167 3.99 11.99 1.84
N ILE A 168 4.04 10.66 1.63
CA ILE A 168 2.98 9.72 2.04
C ILE A 168 2.76 9.76 3.56
N VAL A 169 3.82 9.77 4.36
CA VAL A 169 3.69 9.83 5.84
C VAL A 169 3.00 11.12 6.28
N SER A 170 3.41 12.26 5.73
CA SER A 170 2.79 13.56 6.04
C SER A 170 1.34 13.62 5.55
N MET A 171 1.07 13.17 4.32
CA MET A 171 -0.26 13.09 3.73
C MET A 171 -1.19 12.22 4.58
N THR A 172 -0.74 11.05 5.04
CA THR A 172 -1.49 10.13 5.89
C THR A 172 -2.00 10.83 7.15
N ARG A 173 -1.14 11.61 7.83
CA ARG A 173 -1.51 12.37 9.03
C ARG A 173 -2.55 13.46 8.74
N GLY A 174 -2.40 14.17 7.62
CA GLY A 174 -3.34 15.20 7.20
C GLY A 174 -4.73 14.64 6.87
N LEU A 175 -4.77 13.54 6.11
CA LEU A 175 -6.00 12.86 5.73
C LEU A 175 -6.69 12.20 6.95
N ALA A 176 -5.91 11.63 7.88
CA ALA A 176 -6.43 11.09 9.13
C ALA A 176 -7.23 12.15 9.92
N ARG A 177 -6.68 13.36 10.07
CA ARG A 177 -7.37 14.48 10.72
C ARG A 177 -8.62 14.90 9.95
N THR A 178 -8.56 14.90 8.62
CA THR A 178 -9.65 15.33 7.75
C THR A 178 -10.86 14.40 7.84
N TYR A 179 -10.61 13.08 7.92
CA TYR A 179 -11.66 12.07 7.81
C TYR A 179 -12.07 11.43 9.15
N ALA A 180 -11.42 11.78 10.26
CA ALA A 180 -11.70 11.16 11.56
C ALA A 180 -13.16 11.30 12.00
N ALA A 181 -13.80 12.45 11.75
CA ALA A 181 -15.20 12.69 12.08
C ALA A 181 -16.18 11.80 11.30
N ASP A 182 -15.75 11.28 10.15
CA ASP A 182 -16.52 10.39 9.30
C ASP A 182 -16.29 8.90 9.66
N ALA A 183 -15.62 8.60 10.77
CA ALA A 183 -15.20 7.25 11.20
C ALA A 183 -14.28 6.54 10.17
N ILE A 184 -13.55 7.30 9.37
CA ILE A 184 -12.56 6.78 8.41
C ILE A 184 -11.18 6.91 9.03
N THR A 185 -10.47 5.79 9.18
CA THR A 185 -9.07 5.81 9.61
C THR A 185 -8.13 5.83 8.40
N VAL A 186 -7.06 6.60 8.51
CA VAL A 186 -6.01 6.67 7.48
C VAL A 186 -4.68 6.41 8.14
N ASN A 187 -4.02 5.31 7.77
CA ASN A 187 -2.75 4.88 8.34
C ASN A 187 -1.77 4.52 7.22
N ALA A 188 -0.52 4.30 7.58
CA ALA A 188 0.49 3.82 6.64
C ALA A 188 1.23 2.60 7.21
N VAL A 189 1.71 1.75 6.32
CA VAL A 189 2.72 0.72 6.58
C VAL A 189 4.04 1.21 6.00
N SER A 190 5.12 1.05 6.74
CA SER A 190 6.48 1.40 6.32
C SER A 190 7.35 0.13 6.30
N PRO A 191 7.46 -0.53 5.13
CA PRO A 191 8.28 -1.71 4.97
C PRO A 191 9.78 -1.41 5.12
N GLY A 192 10.51 -2.37 5.68
CA GLY A 192 11.96 -2.46 5.62
C GLY A 192 12.47 -3.14 4.35
N ALA A 193 13.48 -4.00 4.51
CA ALA A 193 13.96 -4.88 3.46
C ALA A 193 12.96 -6.04 3.28
N VAL A 194 12.23 -6.02 2.18
CA VAL A 194 11.28 -7.07 1.79
C VAL A 194 11.79 -7.75 0.54
N ASP A 195 11.82 -9.06 0.51
CA ASP A 195 12.31 -9.83 -0.63
C ASP A 195 11.35 -9.71 -1.83
N THR A 196 11.64 -8.77 -2.68
CA THR A 196 10.82 -8.40 -3.84
C THR A 196 11.71 -8.10 -5.04
N PRO A 197 11.18 -8.24 -6.27
CA PRO A 197 11.88 -7.77 -7.47
C PRO A 197 12.29 -6.29 -7.40
N MET A 198 11.46 -5.44 -6.76
CA MET A 198 11.77 -4.03 -6.56
C MET A 198 13.01 -3.82 -5.67
N LEU A 199 13.16 -4.59 -4.60
CA LEU A 199 14.33 -4.50 -3.74
C LEU A 199 15.58 -5.04 -4.42
N ARG A 200 15.48 -6.21 -5.06
CA ARG A 200 16.59 -6.87 -5.74
C ARG A 200 17.06 -6.12 -6.99
N GLY A 201 16.16 -5.42 -7.65
CA GLY A 201 16.47 -4.69 -8.88
C GLY A 201 17.54 -3.61 -8.67
N GLY A 202 18.62 -3.70 -9.44
CA GLY A 202 19.72 -2.73 -9.43
C GLY A 202 20.67 -2.85 -8.23
N LEU A 203 20.64 -3.94 -7.48
CA LEU A 203 21.59 -4.27 -6.42
C LEU A 203 22.40 -5.52 -6.78
N THR A 204 23.67 -5.56 -6.40
CA THR A 204 24.48 -6.77 -6.40
C THR A 204 24.17 -7.64 -5.19
N ASP A 205 24.58 -8.92 -5.22
CA ASP A 205 24.39 -9.82 -4.09
C ASP A 205 25.10 -9.30 -2.83
N GLU A 206 26.32 -8.73 -2.98
CA GLU A 206 27.04 -8.13 -1.85
C GLU A 206 26.29 -6.92 -1.27
N GLN A 207 25.65 -6.09 -2.11
CA GLN A 207 24.85 -4.96 -1.65
C GLN A 207 23.58 -5.43 -0.92
N LEU A 208 22.97 -6.52 -1.38
CA LEU A 208 21.83 -7.14 -0.69
C LEU A 208 22.25 -7.71 0.67
N GLU A 209 23.36 -8.46 0.73
CA GLU A 209 23.91 -8.98 1.99
C GLU A 209 24.24 -7.85 2.97
N GLN A 210 24.83 -6.75 2.48
CA GLN A 210 25.10 -5.57 3.29
C GLN A 210 23.81 -4.94 3.85
N GLN A 211 22.74 -4.89 3.06
CA GLN A 211 21.43 -4.39 3.57
C GLN A 211 20.86 -5.33 4.62
N VAL A 212 20.88 -6.63 4.38
CA VAL A 212 20.41 -7.65 5.33
C VAL A 212 21.18 -7.59 6.65
N SER A 213 22.48 -7.38 6.59
CA SER A 213 23.32 -7.28 7.81
C SER A 213 22.96 -6.11 8.74
N GLN A 214 22.26 -5.12 8.20
CA GLN A 214 21.75 -3.98 9.00
C GLN A 214 20.40 -4.26 9.65
N VAL A 215 19.72 -5.35 9.26
CA VAL A 215 18.43 -5.73 9.85
C VAL A 215 18.68 -6.52 11.14
N PRO A 216 18.27 -6.04 12.32
CA PRO A 216 18.52 -6.75 13.59
C PRO A 216 17.95 -8.17 13.63
N MET A 217 16.83 -8.45 12.94
CA MET A 217 16.29 -9.81 12.83
C MET A 217 17.12 -10.73 11.93
N GLY A 218 18.10 -10.21 11.15
CA GLY A 218 19.06 -10.97 10.38
C GLY A 218 18.57 -11.54 9.05
N TYR A 219 17.36 -11.15 8.59
CA TYR A 219 16.80 -11.61 7.31
C TYR A 219 15.91 -10.54 6.67
N MET A 220 15.65 -10.66 5.36
CA MET A 220 14.63 -9.88 4.66
C MET A 220 13.25 -10.43 4.99
N ALA A 221 12.29 -9.53 5.19
CA ALA A 221 10.90 -9.94 5.32
C ALA A 221 10.39 -10.59 4.02
N GLU A 222 9.54 -11.59 4.15
CA GLU A 222 8.72 -12.07 3.05
C GLU A 222 7.58 -11.05 2.77
N PRO A 223 7.07 -10.95 1.52
CA PRO A 223 5.91 -10.09 1.23
C PRO A 223 4.70 -10.34 2.13
N SER A 224 4.46 -11.59 2.55
CA SER A 224 3.39 -11.99 3.48
C SER A 224 3.53 -11.40 4.88
N ASP A 225 4.74 -11.06 5.34
CA ASP A 225 4.96 -10.42 6.65
C ASP A 225 4.30 -9.04 6.74
N LEU A 226 4.08 -8.39 5.58
CA LEU A 226 3.42 -7.08 5.52
C LEU A 226 1.90 -7.20 5.63
N ALA A 227 1.34 -8.30 5.14
CA ALA A 227 -0.11 -8.51 5.09
C ALA A 227 -0.75 -8.50 6.49
N GLY A 228 -0.07 -9.04 7.51
CA GLY A 228 -0.55 -9.03 8.89
C GLY A 228 -0.79 -7.62 9.44
N ALA A 229 0.11 -6.68 9.17
CA ALA A 229 -0.05 -5.28 9.56
C ALA A 229 -1.23 -4.60 8.83
N VAL A 230 -1.41 -4.92 7.54
CA VAL A 230 -2.53 -4.40 6.74
C VAL A 230 -3.87 -4.93 7.26
N LEU A 231 -3.99 -6.25 7.49
CA LEU A 231 -5.19 -6.85 8.06
C LEU A 231 -5.54 -6.25 9.43
N PHE A 232 -4.54 -6.07 10.29
CA PHE A 232 -4.75 -5.43 11.59
C PHE A 232 -5.31 -4.01 11.42
N LEU A 233 -4.68 -3.17 10.59
CA LEU A 233 -5.14 -1.80 10.35
C LEU A 233 -6.52 -1.73 9.71
N ALA A 234 -6.90 -2.72 8.92
CA ALA A 234 -8.22 -2.83 8.29
C ALA A 234 -9.30 -3.32 9.25
N SER A 235 -8.92 -4.03 10.32
CA SER A 235 -9.85 -4.67 11.25
C SER A 235 -10.51 -3.69 12.24
N ASP A 236 -11.51 -4.18 12.97
CA ASP A 236 -12.15 -3.44 14.06
C ASP A 236 -11.23 -3.20 15.25
N HIS A 237 -10.15 -3.98 15.40
CA HIS A 237 -9.16 -3.76 16.45
C HIS A 237 -8.40 -2.46 16.27
N ALA A 238 -8.26 -1.97 15.04
CA ALA A 238 -7.60 -0.70 14.72
C ALA A 238 -8.55 0.50 14.62
N ARG A 239 -9.84 0.38 14.99
CA ARG A 239 -10.83 1.45 14.81
C ARG A 239 -10.49 2.78 15.50
N TYR A 240 -9.59 2.76 16.49
CA TYR A 240 -9.11 3.96 17.22
C TYR A 240 -7.66 4.33 16.86
N ILE A 241 -7.13 3.73 15.79
CA ILE A 241 -5.78 3.97 15.27
C ILE A 241 -5.93 4.74 13.96
N THR A 242 -5.47 6.00 13.94
CA THR A 242 -5.45 6.82 12.73
C THR A 242 -4.28 7.79 12.75
N GLY A 243 -3.69 8.07 11.59
CA GLY A 243 -2.54 8.96 11.42
C GLY A 243 -1.21 8.32 11.79
N THR A 244 -1.17 7.01 12.06
CA THR A 244 0.07 6.30 12.39
C THR A 244 0.77 5.75 11.14
N THR A 245 2.06 5.51 11.29
CA THR A 245 2.87 4.73 10.34
C THR A 245 3.42 3.54 11.10
N ILE A 246 2.96 2.32 10.77
CA ILE A 246 3.47 1.09 11.37
C ILE A 246 4.77 0.69 10.66
N ASN A 247 5.83 0.56 11.43
CA ASN A 247 7.12 0.09 10.96
C ASN A 247 7.14 -1.45 10.93
N VAL A 248 7.37 -2.03 9.75
CA VAL A 248 7.54 -3.47 9.52
C VAL A 248 8.89 -3.68 8.87
N SER A 249 9.96 -3.62 9.67
CA SER A 249 11.34 -3.55 9.15
C SER A 249 12.33 -4.49 9.83
N GLY A 250 11.87 -5.42 10.68
CA GLY A 250 12.77 -6.31 11.43
C GLY A 250 13.74 -5.57 12.35
N GLY A 251 13.35 -4.35 12.78
CA GLY A 251 14.19 -3.48 13.62
C GLY A 251 15.21 -2.63 12.86
N TRP A 252 15.23 -2.68 11.53
CA TRP A 252 16.21 -1.92 10.73
C TRP A 252 16.14 -0.40 11.01
N LEU A 253 14.94 0.17 11.05
CA LEU A 253 14.73 1.54 11.51
C LEU A 253 13.69 1.55 12.63
N MET A 254 13.96 2.35 13.67
CA MET A 254 13.08 2.54 14.82
C MET A 254 12.83 4.04 14.99
N TYR A 255 11.57 4.45 15.02
CA TYR A 255 11.14 5.85 15.17
C TYR A 255 9.82 5.95 15.93
#